data_e524a48bc6be7db130fc0716e9a580d6
#
_entry.id   e524a48bc6be7db130fc0716e9a580d6
#
_cell.length_a   1.000
_cell.length_b   1.000
_cell.length_c   1.000
_cell.angle_alpha   90.00
_cell.angle_beta   90.00
_cell.angle_gamma   90.00
#
_symmetry.space_group_name_H-M   'P 1'
#
loop_
_entity.id
_entity.type
_entity.pdbx_description
1 polymer ?
#
loop_
_entity_poly.entity_id
_entity_poly.type
_entity_poly.pdbx_seq_one_letter_code
_entity_poly.pdbx_strand_id
1 'polypeptide(L)'
;MTLPVAVPLALAALAAPVPARAQAAPHGPLPDRRVPMEPTAWPFTAIGRVNVVQGPAHRSHCTGTLVGPRQVLTAAHCLFDARLDAWVKPHQIHFVAGQARDVNTGIAEVEAFRLAPGIDLRLATRPNRSGIAPEMIGRDWAILTLRQPMALKPVPWLVLPKAELPGSRPGAVVALAGYAADRPFLPVIHRGCAARIDAPAEGLLSDACDSMSGESGAPVLLLDADGSTALVGIHTAVTRSPGAGNAGRSATGIGVAAGSFAAALDETVRQ
;
A
#
# COMPACT_ATOMS: atom_id res chain seq x y z
N MET A 1 -23.46 78.95 -52.11
CA MET A 1 -23.09 78.81 -50.70
C MET A 1 -23.44 77.38 -50.31
N THR A 2 -22.48 76.48 -50.34
CA THR A 2 -22.63 75.05 -49.97
C THR A 2 -21.88 74.79 -48.63
N LEU A 3 -22.58 74.39 -47.60
CA LEU A 3 -22.07 74.04 -46.30
C LEU A 3 -21.54 72.60 -46.34
N PRO A 4 -20.38 72.33 -45.69
CA PRO A 4 -19.87 70.99 -45.61
C PRO A 4 -20.58 70.20 -44.49
N VAL A 5 -21.01 68.98 -44.81
CA VAL A 5 -21.47 67.98 -43.83
C VAL A 5 -20.34 67.31 -43.17
N ALA A 6 -20.22 67.45 -41.87
CA ALA A 6 -19.26 66.75 -41.05
C ALA A 6 -19.79 65.33 -40.70
N VAL A 7 -19.02 64.28 -41.06
CA VAL A 7 -19.27 62.87 -40.68
C VAL A 7 -18.51 62.56 -39.41
N PRO A 8 -19.13 62.07 -38.33
CA PRO A 8 -18.43 61.69 -37.14
C PRO A 8 -17.73 60.32 -37.32
N LEU A 9 -16.39 60.28 -37.07
CA LEU A 9 -15.64 59.06 -36.99
C LEU A 9 -15.96 58.37 -35.66
N ALA A 10 -16.61 57.22 -35.72
CA ALA A 10 -16.81 56.38 -34.55
C ALA A 10 -15.51 55.56 -34.26
N LEU A 11 -14.85 55.85 -33.14
CA LEU A 11 -13.75 55.02 -32.64
C LEU A 11 -14.34 53.73 -32.06
N ALA A 12 -14.14 52.61 -32.74
CA ALA A 12 -14.42 51.29 -32.18
C ALA A 12 -13.29 50.90 -31.22
N ALA A 13 -13.57 50.88 -29.93
CA ALA A 13 -12.64 50.36 -28.90
C ALA A 13 -12.60 48.83 -29.00
N LEU A 14 -11.46 48.28 -29.42
CA LEU A 14 -11.15 46.86 -29.37
C LEU A 14 -10.94 46.47 -27.90
N ALA A 15 -11.93 45.83 -27.31
CA ALA A 15 -11.78 45.20 -25.99
C ALA A 15 -10.85 43.97 -26.12
N ALA A 16 -9.67 44.04 -25.48
CA ALA A 16 -8.77 42.90 -25.40
C ALA A 16 -9.42 41.77 -24.58
N PRO A 17 -9.30 40.49 -24.97
CA PRO A 17 -9.83 39.39 -24.20
C PRO A 17 -9.10 39.30 -22.84
N VAL A 18 -9.86 39.36 -21.75
CA VAL A 18 -9.37 39.12 -20.41
C VAL A 18 -8.95 37.63 -20.32
N PRO A 19 -7.71 37.33 -19.93
CA PRO A 19 -7.30 35.95 -19.79
C PRO A 19 -8.18 35.25 -18.74
N ALA A 20 -8.77 34.12 -19.13
CA ALA A 20 -9.55 33.29 -18.23
C ALA A 20 -8.63 32.89 -17.04
N ARG A 21 -8.98 33.38 -15.85
CA ARG A 21 -8.30 32.97 -14.63
C ARG A 21 -8.46 31.46 -14.50
N ALA A 22 -7.36 30.71 -14.56
CA ALA A 22 -7.35 29.30 -14.23
C ALA A 22 -8.00 29.15 -12.84
N GLN A 23 -9.14 28.50 -12.79
CA GLN A 23 -9.78 28.18 -11.51
C GLN A 23 -8.83 27.27 -10.76
N ALA A 24 -8.35 27.73 -9.59
CA ALA A 24 -7.59 26.90 -8.68
C ALA A 24 -8.40 25.63 -8.39
N ALA A 25 -7.78 24.46 -8.54
CA ALA A 25 -8.41 23.20 -8.19
C ALA A 25 -8.96 23.28 -6.75
N PRO A 26 -10.10 22.64 -6.47
CA PRO A 26 -10.71 22.70 -5.15
C PRO A 26 -9.73 22.21 -4.08
N HIS A 27 -9.39 23.06 -3.10
CA HIS A 27 -8.49 22.76 -2.00
C HIS A 27 -9.11 21.85 -0.93
N GLY A 28 -10.07 20.99 -1.27
CA GLY A 28 -10.64 19.99 -0.38
C GLY A 28 -9.81 18.71 -0.35
N PRO A 29 -9.91 17.90 0.72
CA PRO A 29 -9.31 16.58 0.75
C PRO A 29 -9.85 15.74 -0.41
N LEU A 30 -8.96 15.03 -1.11
CA LEU A 30 -9.36 14.12 -2.19
C LEU A 30 -10.37 13.08 -1.65
N PRO A 31 -11.39 12.71 -2.44
CA PRO A 31 -12.36 11.70 -2.03
C PRO A 31 -11.64 10.37 -1.73
N ASP A 32 -12.11 9.66 -0.70
CA ASP A 32 -11.61 8.33 -0.37
C ASP A 32 -12.13 7.33 -1.40
N ARG A 33 -11.22 6.69 -2.13
CA ARG A 33 -11.53 5.71 -3.17
C ARG A 33 -11.50 4.27 -2.65
N ARG A 34 -11.17 4.09 -1.36
CA ARG A 34 -11.19 2.79 -0.71
C ARG A 34 -12.64 2.38 -0.41
N VAL A 35 -12.99 1.17 -0.80
CA VAL A 35 -14.30 0.58 -0.53
C VAL A 35 -14.14 -0.66 0.36
N PRO A 36 -15.15 -1.03 1.18
CA PRO A 36 -15.14 -2.30 1.88
C PRO A 36 -14.96 -3.45 0.89
N MET A 37 -14.12 -4.43 1.23
CA MET A 37 -13.97 -5.64 0.44
C MET A 37 -14.72 -6.81 1.04
N GLU A 38 -15.11 -7.76 0.19
CA GLU A 38 -15.78 -9.00 0.61
C GLU A 38 -14.74 -9.99 1.14
N PRO A 39 -14.66 -10.23 2.46
CA PRO A 39 -13.59 -11.02 3.06
C PRO A 39 -13.75 -12.52 2.84
N THR A 40 -14.92 -12.99 2.38
CA THR A 40 -15.23 -14.42 2.16
C THR A 40 -14.86 -14.89 0.76
N ALA A 41 -14.57 -13.96 -0.16
CA ALA A 41 -14.15 -14.26 -1.52
C ALA A 41 -12.62 -14.26 -1.65
N TRP A 42 -12.07 -15.25 -2.39
CA TRP A 42 -10.67 -15.22 -2.77
C TRP A 42 -10.40 -14.08 -3.78
N PRO A 43 -9.31 -13.32 -3.68
CA PRO A 43 -8.11 -13.52 -2.85
C PRO A 43 -8.22 -12.98 -1.41
N PHE A 44 -9.33 -12.34 -1.05
CA PHE A 44 -9.45 -11.59 0.20
C PHE A 44 -9.50 -12.49 1.45
N THR A 45 -9.92 -13.76 1.29
CA THR A 45 -9.80 -14.76 2.36
C THR A 45 -8.37 -15.02 2.81
N ALA A 46 -7.38 -14.76 1.94
CA ALA A 46 -5.96 -14.93 2.22
C ALA A 46 -5.29 -13.63 2.70
N ILE A 47 -6.00 -12.50 2.74
CA ILE A 47 -5.51 -11.21 3.25
C ILE A 47 -6.02 -11.06 4.67
N GLY A 48 -5.15 -10.73 5.61
CA GLY A 48 -5.50 -10.70 7.02
C GLY A 48 -4.76 -9.61 7.80
N ARG A 49 -5.17 -9.45 9.04
CA ARG A 49 -4.46 -8.62 10.00
C ARG A 49 -3.27 -9.37 10.60
N VAL A 50 -2.13 -8.72 10.63
CA VAL A 50 -0.99 -9.10 11.45
C VAL A 50 -1.07 -8.31 12.74
N ASN A 51 -1.59 -8.94 13.78
CA ASN A 51 -1.74 -8.33 15.11
C ASN A 51 -0.46 -8.58 15.92
N VAL A 52 0.11 -7.51 16.49
CA VAL A 52 1.30 -7.58 17.33
C VAL A 52 0.99 -7.08 18.73
N VAL A 53 1.22 -7.93 19.74
CA VAL A 53 1.02 -7.62 21.15
C VAL A 53 2.37 -7.31 21.79
N GLN A 54 2.65 -6.01 21.92
CA GLN A 54 3.94 -5.52 22.46
C GLN A 54 3.92 -5.30 23.97
N GLY A 55 2.82 -5.68 24.64
CA GLY A 55 2.61 -5.55 26.08
C GLY A 55 1.13 -5.37 26.44
N PRO A 56 0.80 -5.26 27.74
CA PRO A 56 -0.60 -5.22 28.18
C PRO A 56 -1.42 -4.07 27.57
N ALA A 57 -0.79 -2.92 27.36
CA ALA A 57 -1.45 -1.72 26.83
C ALA A 57 -1.01 -1.34 25.41
N HIS A 58 -0.12 -2.12 24.78
CA HIS A 58 0.43 -1.78 23.48
C HIS A 58 0.15 -2.88 22.47
N ARG A 59 -0.73 -2.56 21.55
CA ARG A 59 -1.09 -3.43 20.42
C ARG A 59 -1.02 -2.61 19.15
N SER A 60 -0.45 -3.21 18.12
CA SER A 60 -0.45 -2.65 16.78
C SER A 60 -1.00 -3.67 15.78
N HIS A 61 -1.37 -3.21 14.61
CA HIS A 61 -1.69 -4.10 13.53
C HIS A 61 -1.12 -3.58 12.22
N CYS A 62 -0.86 -4.52 11.36
CA CYS A 62 -0.53 -4.36 9.96
C CYS A 62 -1.40 -5.29 9.12
N THR A 63 -1.18 -5.26 7.82
CA THR A 63 -1.78 -6.20 6.88
C THR A 63 -0.76 -7.26 6.49
N GLY A 64 -1.21 -8.48 6.24
CA GLY A 64 -0.40 -9.56 5.70
C GLY A 64 -1.18 -10.38 4.68
N THR A 65 -0.47 -11.14 3.88
CA THR A 65 -1.03 -12.00 2.83
C THR A 65 -0.52 -13.41 2.98
N LEU A 66 -1.43 -14.38 3.06
CA LEU A 66 -1.09 -15.80 3.00
C LEU A 66 -0.59 -16.12 1.60
N VAL A 67 0.68 -16.49 1.47
CA VAL A 67 1.37 -16.79 0.21
C VAL A 67 1.79 -18.25 0.10
N GLY A 68 1.63 -19.02 1.14
CA GLY A 68 1.81 -20.47 1.20
C GLY A 68 0.95 -21.03 2.32
N PRO A 69 0.87 -22.37 2.51
CA PRO A 69 0.00 -22.97 3.53
C PRO A 69 0.29 -22.46 4.96
N ARG A 70 1.54 -22.10 5.24
CA ARG A 70 2.02 -21.59 6.54
C ARG A 70 2.74 -20.25 6.43
N GLN A 71 2.85 -19.65 5.24
CA GLN A 71 3.65 -18.47 4.99
C GLN A 71 2.77 -17.24 4.81
N VAL A 72 3.00 -16.22 5.62
CA VAL A 72 2.37 -14.91 5.51
C VAL A 72 3.43 -13.87 5.23
N LEU A 73 3.27 -13.12 4.14
CA LEU A 73 4.11 -11.98 3.79
C LEU A 73 3.55 -10.72 4.41
N THR A 74 4.41 -9.89 5.00
CA THR A 74 4.07 -8.58 5.58
C THR A 74 5.28 -7.64 5.53
N ALA A 75 5.14 -6.41 6.03
CA ALA A 75 6.26 -5.48 6.17
C ALA A 75 7.09 -5.79 7.43
N ALA A 76 8.41 -5.64 7.33
CA ALA A 76 9.31 -5.93 8.45
C ALA A 76 9.13 -4.95 9.62
N HIS A 77 8.89 -3.66 9.34
CA HIS A 77 8.68 -2.66 10.39
C HIS A 77 7.47 -2.96 11.29
N CYS A 78 6.52 -3.76 10.83
CA CYS A 78 5.39 -4.23 11.63
C CYS A 78 5.82 -5.09 12.83
N LEU A 79 7.01 -5.69 12.75
CA LEU A 79 7.57 -6.59 13.74
C LEU A 79 8.65 -5.92 14.63
N PHE A 80 8.86 -4.62 14.46
CA PHE A 80 9.86 -3.87 15.21
C PHE A 80 9.22 -3.00 16.29
N ASP A 81 9.58 -3.20 17.55
CA ASP A 81 9.18 -2.31 18.64
C ASP A 81 10.20 -1.18 18.80
N ALA A 82 9.87 -0.02 18.24
CA ALA A 82 10.73 1.16 18.29
C ALA A 82 10.98 1.69 19.71
N ARG A 83 10.14 1.34 20.69
CA ARG A 83 10.31 1.76 22.10
C ARG A 83 11.34 0.91 22.80
N LEU A 84 11.46 -0.36 22.42
CA LEU A 84 12.42 -1.31 22.96
C LEU A 84 13.66 -1.47 22.08
N ASP A 85 13.67 -0.80 20.92
CA ASP A 85 14.70 -0.93 19.87
C ASP A 85 14.99 -2.41 19.51
N ALA A 86 13.93 -3.21 19.39
CA ALA A 86 14.04 -4.65 19.26
C ALA A 86 12.93 -5.24 18.37
N TRP A 87 13.25 -6.36 17.73
CA TRP A 87 12.26 -7.20 17.07
C TRP A 87 11.35 -7.86 18.10
N VAL A 88 10.05 -7.89 17.82
CA VAL A 88 9.09 -8.63 18.65
C VAL A 88 9.34 -10.14 18.60
N LYS A 89 8.84 -10.88 19.57
CA LYS A 89 8.96 -12.33 19.58
C LYS A 89 7.82 -12.98 18.79
N PRO A 90 8.04 -14.14 18.13
CA PRO A 90 7.02 -14.80 17.32
C PRO A 90 5.67 -14.99 18.03
N HIS A 91 5.66 -15.42 19.29
CA HIS A 91 4.44 -15.64 20.08
C HIS A 91 3.63 -14.36 20.37
N GLN A 92 4.17 -13.19 20.09
CA GLN A 92 3.49 -11.90 20.18
C GLN A 92 2.72 -11.56 18.89
N ILE A 93 2.82 -12.40 17.86
CA ILE A 93 2.27 -12.14 16.53
C ILE A 93 1.16 -13.15 16.25
N HIS A 94 0.00 -12.62 15.80
CA HIS A 94 -1.14 -13.43 15.35
C HIS A 94 -1.57 -12.96 13.98
N PHE A 95 -1.84 -13.91 13.09
CA PHE A 95 -2.43 -13.62 11.79
C PHE A 95 -3.92 -13.99 11.82
N VAL A 96 -4.78 -13.03 11.45
CA VAL A 96 -6.22 -13.19 11.38
C VAL A 96 -6.67 -12.98 9.94
N ALA A 97 -6.85 -14.06 9.21
CA ALA A 97 -7.22 -14.06 7.80
C ALA A 97 -8.69 -13.66 7.60
N GLY A 98 -8.97 -12.88 6.56
CA GLY A 98 -10.33 -12.50 6.16
C GLY A 98 -11.17 -11.90 7.29
N GLN A 99 -10.54 -11.12 8.18
CA GLN A 99 -11.29 -10.52 9.30
C GLN A 99 -12.25 -9.44 8.80
N ALA A 100 -13.53 -9.56 9.18
CA ALA A 100 -14.51 -8.50 9.02
C ALA A 100 -15.36 -8.41 10.30
N ARG A 101 -15.13 -7.35 11.07
CA ARG A 101 -15.74 -7.14 12.39
C ARG A 101 -15.43 -8.30 13.34
N ASP A 102 -16.43 -9.07 13.71
CA ASP A 102 -16.40 -10.22 14.62
C ASP A 102 -16.22 -11.58 13.93
N VAL A 103 -16.18 -11.59 12.58
CA VAL A 103 -15.95 -12.80 11.79
C VAL A 103 -14.57 -12.82 11.15
N ASN A 104 -14.07 -14.02 10.87
CA ASN A 104 -12.80 -14.23 10.16
C ASN A 104 -12.81 -15.60 9.47
N THR A 105 -11.90 -15.83 8.55
CA THR A 105 -11.72 -17.10 7.84
C THR A 105 -10.69 -18.02 8.52
N GLY A 106 -9.99 -17.51 9.53
CA GLY A 106 -9.05 -18.29 10.33
C GLY A 106 -8.11 -17.42 11.15
N ILE A 107 -7.64 -17.97 12.27
CA ILE A 107 -6.66 -17.34 13.17
C ILE A 107 -5.48 -18.29 13.33
N ALA A 108 -4.26 -17.78 13.23
CA ALA A 108 -3.06 -18.58 13.44
C ALA A 108 -2.03 -17.82 14.26
N GLU A 109 -1.32 -18.56 15.12
CA GLU A 109 -0.12 -18.09 15.83
C GLU A 109 1.09 -18.18 14.93
N VAL A 110 2.02 -17.26 15.11
CA VAL A 110 3.32 -17.27 14.43
C VAL A 110 4.33 -18.07 15.24
N GLU A 111 5.00 -19.02 14.60
CA GLU A 111 6.07 -19.83 15.17
C GLU A 111 7.44 -19.17 14.99
N ALA A 112 7.66 -18.61 13.81
CA ALA A 112 8.92 -17.95 13.44
C ALA A 112 8.67 -16.86 12.40
N PHE A 113 9.66 -16.02 12.18
CA PHE A 113 9.67 -15.11 11.04
C PHE A 113 11.07 -14.95 10.46
N ARG A 114 11.13 -14.71 9.17
CA ARG A 114 12.33 -14.39 8.41
C ARG A 114 12.26 -12.95 7.94
N LEU A 115 13.31 -12.20 8.18
CA LEU A 115 13.45 -10.81 7.71
C LEU A 115 14.29 -10.73 6.45
N ALA A 116 14.15 -9.63 5.72
CA ALA A 116 15.04 -9.32 4.62
C ALA A 116 16.50 -9.26 5.08
N PRO A 117 17.46 -9.81 4.31
CA PRO A 117 18.87 -9.69 4.63
C PRO A 117 19.31 -8.23 4.76
N GLY A 118 19.99 -7.90 5.87
CA GLY A 118 20.53 -6.57 6.12
C GLY A 118 19.49 -5.47 6.42
N ILE A 119 18.24 -5.83 6.74
CA ILE A 119 17.27 -4.85 7.24
C ILE A 119 17.71 -4.35 8.63
N ASP A 120 17.80 -3.04 8.80
CA ASP A 120 18.09 -2.39 10.09
C ASP A 120 17.15 -1.19 10.28
N LEU A 121 16.15 -1.37 11.14
CA LEU A 121 15.15 -0.35 11.45
C LEU A 121 15.56 0.59 12.58
N ARG A 122 16.64 0.29 13.32
CA ARG A 122 17.19 1.18 14.35
C ARG A 122 17.62 2.53 13.77
N LEU A 123 17.94 2.57 12.49
CA LEU A 123 18.21 3.81 11.77
C LEU A 123 16.98 4.73 11.64
N ALA A 124 15.78 4.15 11.66
CA ALA A 124 14.52 4.92 11.57
C ALA A 124 14.12 5.58 12.89
N THR A 125 14.64 5.10 14.02
CA THR A 125 14.32 5.61 15.38
C THR A 125 15.20 6.77 15.83
N ARG A 126 16.13 7.23 14.97
CA ARG A 126 16.97 8.41 15.32
C ARG A 126 16.09 9.65 15.54
N PRO A 127 16.40 10.47 16.54
CA PRO A 127 15.73 11.76 16.75
C PRO A 127 15.68 12.54 15.43
N ASN A 128 14.50 12.96 15.00
CA ASN A 128 14.18 13.65 13.74
C ASN A 128 13.92 12.78 12.48
N ARG A 129 13.88 11.45 12.56
CA ARG A 129 13.39 10.61 11.47
C ARG A 129 12.17 9.81 11.93
N SER A 130 11.00 10.19 11.44
CA SER A 130 9.79 9.39 11.53
C SER A 130 9.66 8.58 10.23
N GLY A 131 9.68 7.25 10.34
CA GLY A 131 9.49 6.34 9.20
C GLY A 131 10.72 5.49 8.87
N ILE A 132 10.60 4.69 7.83
CA ILE A 132 11.66 3.80 7.34
C ILE A 132 12.68 4.63 6.58
N ALA A 133 13.97 4.38 6.82
CA ALA A 133 15.03 5.01 6.05
C ALA A 133 14.89 4.65 4.56
N PRO A 134 15.00 5.60 3.62
CA PRO A 134 14.77 5.34 2.19
C PRO A 134 15.55 4.14 1.65
N GLU A 135 16.79 3.96 2.09
CA GLU A 135 17.68 2.85 1.73
C GLU A 135 17.23 1.49 2.25
N MET A 136 16.29 1.46 3.22
CA MET A 136 15.74 0.24 3.81
C MET A 136 14.39 -0.16 3.21
N ILE A 137 13.74 0.70 2.42
CA ILE A 137 12.39 0.45 1.91
C ILE A 137 12.32 -0.85 1.11
N GLY A 138 13.25 -1.08 0.18
CA GLY A 138 13.28 -2.31 -0.63
C GLY A 138 13.56 -3.60 0.16
N ARG A 139 13.91 -3.46 1.45
CA ARG A 139 14.15 -4.57 2.39
C ARG A 139 13.10 -4.64 3.49
N ASP A 140 12.09 -3.79 3.45
CA ASP A 140 11.05 -3.73 4.48
C ASP A 140 9.99 -4.81 4.27
N TRP A 141 10.44 -6.08 4.29
CA TRP A 141 9.57 -7.24 4.20
C TRP A 141 9.95 -8.32 5.22
N ALA A 142 8.95 -9.08 5.63
CA ALA A 142 9.08 -10.23 6.52
C ALA A 142 8.16 -11.36 6.06
N ILE A 143 8.63 -12.60 6.18
CA ILE A 143 7.84 -13.82 5.99
C ILE A 143 7.59 -14.43 7.36
N LEU A 144 6.35 -14.49 7.78
CA LEU A 144 5.91 -15.18 8.98
C LEU A 144 5.71 -16.65 8.66
N THR A 145 6.16 -17.54 9.54
CA THR A 145 5.83 -18.96 9.52
C THR A 145 4.78 -19.23 10.58
N LEU A 146 3.59 -19.66 10.14
CA LEU A 146 2.49 -20.01 11.04
C LEU A 146 2.76 -21.34 11.71
N ARG A 147 2.31 -21.49 12.96
CA ARG A 147 2.44 -22.75 13.74
C ARG A 147 1.71 -23.90 13.05
N GLN A 148 0.57 -23.65 12.46
CA GLN A 148 -0.27 -24.62 11.75
C GLN A 148 -0.61 -24.09 10.35
N PRO A 149 -0.75 -24.97 9.36
CA PRO A 149 -1.19 -24.57 8.04
C PRO A 149 -2.65 -24.08 8.08
N MET A 150 -2.96 -23.11 7.25
CA MET A 150 -4.33 -22.64 7.04
C MET A 150 -4.93 -23.31 5.81
N ALA A 151 -6.16 -23.82 5.94
CA ALA A 151 -6.90 -24.44 4.84
C ALA A 151 -7.53 -23.37 3.91
N LEU A 152 -6.71 -22.40 3.48
CA LEU A 152 -7.09 -21.31 2.60
C LEU A 152 -6.23 -21.34 1.35
N LYS A 153 -6.77 -20.89 0.22
CA LYS A 153 -6.01 -20.77 -1.04
C LYS A 153 -5.05 -19.58 -0.92
N PRO A 154 -3.71 -19.78 -0.98
CA PRO A 154 -2.75 -18.70 -0.94
C PRO A 154 -2.84 -17.79 -2.18
N VAL A 155 -2.36 -16.56 -2.05
CA VAL A 155 -2.17 -15.65 -3.18
C VAL A 155 -0.81 -15.92 -3.81
N PRO A 156 -0.73 -16.24 -5.11
CA PRO A 156 0.54 -16.39 -5.80
C PRO A 156 1.21 -15.03 -5.96
N TRP A 157 2.54 -15.02 -6.12
CA TRP A 157 3.30 -13.81 -6.42
C TRP A 157 3.83 -13.85 -7.85
N LEU A 158 4.07 -12.65 -8.39
CA LEU A 158 4.59 -12.45 -9.72
C LEU A 158 5.75 -11.46 -9.70
N VAL A 159 6.92 -11.90 -10.10
CA VAL A 159 8.09 -11.02 -10.28
C VAL A 159 7.98 -10.34 -11.63
N LEU A 160 7.99 -9.03 -11.63
CA LEU A 160 7.94 -8.20 -12.83
C LEU A 160 9.24 -7.40 -12.99
N PRO A 161 9.68 -7.15 -14.24
CA PRO A 161 10.75 -6.21 -14.52
C PRO A 161 10.29 -4.77 -14.21
N LYS A 162 11.18 -3.80 -14.42
CA LYS A 162 10.80 -2.38 -14.36
C LYS A 162 9.64 -2.13 -15.33
N ALA A 163 8.51 -1.69 -14.79
CA ALA A 163 7.28 -1.50 -15.56
C ALA A 163 6.31 -0.57 -14.83
N GLU A 164 5.49 0.10 -15.60
CA GLU A 164 4.25 0.72 -15.11
C GLU A 164 3.12 -0.32 -15.15
N LEU A 165 2.26 -0.33 -14.13
CA LEU A 165 1.20 -1.31 -13.97
C LEU A 165 -0.18 -0.64 -14.05
N PRO A 166 -1.15 -1.28 -14.67
CA PRO A 166 -1.15 -2.66 -15.16
C PRO A 166 -0.37 -2.90 -16.47
N GLY A 167 0.21 -1.87 -17.08
CA GLY A 167 1.00 -1.96 -18.29
C GLY A 167 0.17 -2.37 -19.52
N SER A 168 0.73 -3.26 -20.32
CA SER A 168 0.11 -3.76 -21.56
C SER A 168 -0.87 -4.93 -21.35
N ARG A 169 -1.37 -5.16 -20.14
CA ARG A 169 -2.32 -6.24 -19.84
C ARG A 169 -3.76 -5.74 -19.99
N PRO A 170 -4.46 -6.04 -21.11
CA PRO A 170 -5.80 -5.54 -21.34
C PRO A 170 -6.79 -6.00 -20.26
N GLY A 171 -7.51 -5.05 -19.66
CA GLY A 171 -8.50 -5.34 -18.62
C GLY A 171 -7.94 -5.65 -17.24
N ALA A 172 -6.61 -5.72 -17.08
CA ALA A 172 -6.00 -5.87 -15.76
C ALA A 172 -6.10 -4.57 -14.97
N VAL A 173 -6.23 -4.69 -13.65
CA VAL A 173 -6.23 -3.56 -12.73
C VAL A 173 -5.29 -3.80 -11.56
N VAL A 174 -4.66 -2.73 -11.08
CA VAL A 174 -3.92 -2.77 -9.82
C VAL A 174 -4.89 -2.51 -8.66
N ALA A 175 -4.68 -3.19 -7.55
CA ALA A 175 -5.43 -2.96 -6.33
C ALA A 175 -4.52 -3.06 -5.10
N LEU A 176 -4.80 -2.22 -4.11
CA LEU A 176 -4.26 -2.34 -2.76
C LEU A 176 -5.38 -2.78 -1.83
N ALA A 177 -5.17 -3.83 -1.04
CA ALA A 177 -6.18 -4.39 -0.17
C ALA A 177 -5.63 -4.60 1.25
N GLY A 178 -6.30 -4.08 2.28
CA GLY A 178 -5.75 -4.16 3.63
C GLY A 178 -6.66 -3.69 4.74
N TYR A 179 -6.05 -3.53 5.92
CA TYR A 179 -6.70 -3.17 7.17
C TYR A 179 -6.22 -1.81 7.65
N ALA A 180 -6.91 -0.76 7.22
CA ALA A 180 -6.57 0.61 7.56
C ALA A 180 -6.92 0.96 9.01
N ALA A 181 -6.15 1.83 9.66
CA ALA A 181 -6.34 2.21 11.06
C ALA A 181 -7.65 2.98 11.32
N ASP A 182 -8.22 3.64 10.31
CA ASP A 182 -9.54 4.29 10.40
C ASP A 182 -10.70 3.27 10.37
N ARG A 183 -10.45 2.03 9.94
CA ARG A 183 -11.40 0.92 9.87
C ARG A 183 -10.73 -0.41 10.24
N PRO A 184 -10.18 -0.55 11.44
CA PRO A 184 -9.23 -1.62 11.77
C PRO A 184 -9.83 -3.02 11.72
N PHE A 185 -11.15 -3.16 11.75
CA PHE A 185 -11.85 -4.43 11.67
C PHE A 185 -12.71 -4.58 10.41
N LEU A 186 -12.56 -3.67 9.45
CA LEU A 186 -13.25 -3.74 8.18
C LEU A 186 -12.21 -3.64 7.05
N PRO A 187 -11.95 -4.72 6.32
CA PRO A 187 -10.97 -4.69 5.25
C PRO A 187 -11.45 -3.80 4.10
N VAL A 188 -10.53 -3.07 3.52
CA VAL A 188 -10.79 -2.13 2.43
C VAL A 188 -9.93 -2.44 1.22
N ILE A 189 -10.40 -2.05 0.05
CA ILE A 189 -9.66 -2.15 -1.20
C ILE A 189 -9.78 -0.87 -1.99
N HIS A 190 -8.67 -0.41 -2.57
CA HIS A 190 -8.64 0.56 -3.64
C HIS A 190 -8.29 -0.16 -4.95
N ARG A 191 -9.20 -0.14 -5.93
CA ARG A 191 -9.03 -0.76 -7.26
C ARG A 191 -8.77 0.32 -8.30
N GLY A 192 -7.98 -0.04 -9.33
CA GLY A 192 -7.71 0.85 -10.47
C GLY A 192 -6.72 1.96 -10.16
N CYS A 193 -5.92 1.83 -9.12
CA CYS A 193 -4.79 2.72 -8.88
C CYS A 193 -3.62 2.37 -9.82
N ALA A 194 -2.78 3.36 -10.12
CA ALA A 194 -1.53 3.11 -10.84
C ALA A 194 -0.47 2.58 -9.87
N ALA A 195 0.40 1.71 -10.36
CA ALA A 195 1.61 1.31 -9.65
C ALA A 195 2.78 1.17 -10.63
N ARG A 196 4.00 1.19 -10.10
CA ARG A 196 5.20 1.09 -10.91
C ARG A 196 6.29 0.31 -10.15
N ILE A 197 6.96 -0.59 -10.86
CA ILE A 197 8.22 -1.19 -10.41
C ILE A 197 9.33 -0.24 -10.84
N ASP A 198 9.89 0.52 -9.90
CA ASP A 198 10.84 1.60 -10.19
C ASP A 198 12.27 1.10 -10.36
N ALA A 199 12.76 0.41 -9.36
CA ALA A 199 14.10 -0.11 -9.31
C ALA A 199 14.06 -1.58 -8.85
N PRO A 200 13.86 -2.54 -9.77
CA PRO A 200 13.71 -3.96 -9.41
C PRO A 200 14.92 -4.51 -8.63
N ALA A 201 16.13 -4.06 -8.96
CA ALA A 201 17.36 -4.47 -8.27
C ALA A 201 17.41 -3.96 -6.81
N GLU A 202 16.72 -2.85 -6.50
CA GLU A 202 16.61 -2.29 -5.15
C GLU A 202 15.32 -2.74 -4.46
N GLY A 203 14.47 -3.49 -5.17
CA GLY A 203 13.18 -3.98 -4.66
C GLY A 203 12.12 -2.90 -4.49
N LEU A 204 12.19 -1.79 -5.22
CA LEU A 204 11.30 -0.64 -5.03
C LEU A 204 10.05 -0.73 -5.92
N LEU A 205 8.92 -0.43 -5.30
CA LEU A 205 7.62 -0.26 -5.94
C LEU A 205 7.02 1.07 -5.46
N SER A 206 6.38 1.80 -6.36
CA SER A 206 5.53 2.94 -6.02
C SER A 206 4.10 2.71 -6.47
N ASP A 207 3.14 3.24 -5.71
CA ASP A 207 1.72 3.15 -6.02
C ASP A 207 0.99 4.48 -5.76
N ALA A 208 -0.13 4.68 -6.47
CA ALA A 208 -1.03 5.81 -6.30
C ALA A 208 -2.36 5.37 -5.64
N CYS A 209 -2.32 4.30 -4.88
CA CYS A 209 -3.46 3.82 -4.14
C CYS A 209 -3.69 4.69 -2.89
N ASP A 210 -4.95 4.94 -2.56
CA ASP A 210 -5.28 5.52 -1.26
C ASP A 210 -4.94 4.50 -0.18
N SER A 211 -4.17 4.93 0.80
CA SER A 211 -3.72 4.07 1.89
C SER A 211 -3.62 4.84 3.20
N MET A 212 -3.60 4.12 4.30
CA MET A 212 -3.43 4.65 5.66
C MET A 212 -2.56 3.74 6.51
N SER A 213 -2.17 4.22 7.69
CA SER A 213 -1.56 3.38 8.73
C SER A 213 -2.39 2.11 8.95
N GLY A 214 -1.74 0.98 9.19
CA GLY A 214 -2.36 -0.35 9.27
C GLY A 214 -2.35 -1.12 7.95
N GLU A 215 -2.27 -0.43 6.80
CA GLU A 215 -2.11 -1.07 5.49
C GLU A 215 -0.64 -1.39 5.16
N SER A 216 0.29 -1.15 6.07
CA SER A 216 1.66 -1.65 5.99
C SER A 216 1.67 -3.17 5.81
N GLY A 217 2.40 -3.67 4.81
CA GLY A 217 2.40 -5.09 4.41
C GLY A 217 1.21 -5.51 3.54
N ALA A 218 0.29 -4.59 3.21
CA ALA A 218 -0.83 -4.86 2.32
C ALA A 218 -0.33 -5.25 0.91
N PRO A 219 -0.93 -6.28 0.27
CA PRO A 219 -0.52 -6.67 -1.07
C PRO A 219 -0.91 -5.61 -2.10
N VAL A 220 0.04 -5.30 -2.97
CA VAL A 220 -0.23 -4.68 -4.26
C VAL A 220 -0.53 -5.82 -5.22
N LEU A 221 -1.80 -5.93 -5.61
CA LEU A 221 -2.34 -7.00 -6.44
C LEU A 221 -2.45 -6.57 -7.89
N LEU A 222 -2.14 -7.46 -8.79
CA LEU A 222 -2.54 -7.40 -10.19
C LEU A 222 -3.73 -8.35 -10.38
N LEU A 223 -4.88 -7.79 -10.72
CA LEU A 223 -6.13 -8.51 -10.97
C LEU A 223 -6.33 -8.54 -12.48
N ASP A 224 -6.16 -9.69 -13.09
CA ASP A 224 -6.31 -9.87 -14.54
C ASP A 224 -7.79 -10.04 -14.94
N ALA A 225 -8.12 -9.76 -16.18
CA ALA A 225 -9.48 -9.83 -16.72
C ALA A 225 -10.08 -11.26 -16.72
N ASP A 226 -9.23 -12.28 -16.71
CA ASP A 226 -9.64 -13.70 -16.61
C ASP A 226 -9.94 -14.14 -15.16
N GLY A 227 -9.85 -13.22 -14.18
CA GLY A 227 -10.05 -13.51 -12.78
C GLY A 227 -8.81 -14.01 -12.04
N SER A 228 -7.68 -14.17 -12.74
CA SER A 228 -6.43 -14.49 -12.07
C SER A 228 -5.94 -13.29 -11.23
N THR A 229 -5.21 -13.61 -10.16
CA THR A 229 -4.69 -12.61 -9.22
C THR A 229 -3.29 -12.98 -8.83
N ALA A 230 -2.39 -12.00 -8.84
CA ALA A 230 -1.03 -12.17 -8.34
C ALA A 230 -0.60 -10.97 -7.50
N LEU A 231 0.16 -11.23 -6.46
CA LEU A 231 0.84 -10.23 -5.66
C LEU A 231 2.12 -9.79 -6.40
N VAL A 232 2.24 -8.50 -6.71
CA VAL A 232 3.41 -7.93 -7.41
C VAL A 232 4.33 -7.15 -6.47
N GLY A 233 3.89 -6.95 -5.24
CA GLY A 233 4.63 -6.30 -4.17
C GLY A 233 3.79 -6.08 -2.93
N ILE A 234 4.37 -5.45 -1.91
CA ILE A 234 3.67 -5.03 -0.70
C ILE A 234 3.86 -3.53 -0.48
N HIS A 235 2.82 -2.87 0.02
CA HIS A 235 2.85 -1.47 0.44
C HIS A 235 3.51 -1.34 1.82
N THR A 236 4.42 -0.39 2.01
CA THR A 236 5.13 -0.24 3.28
C THR A 236 5.08 1.17 3.86
N ALA A 237 5.04 2.19 3.02
CA ALA A 237 5.11 3.57 3.47
C ALA A 237 4.36 4.50 2.51
N VAL A 238 4.17 5.74 2.96
CA VAL A 238 3.61 6.81 2.14
C VAL A 238 4.57 8.01 2.12
N THR A 239 4.74 8.61 0.96
CA THR A 239 5.40 9.91 0.87
C THR A 239 4.37 11.00 1.16
N ARG A 240 4.71 11.91 2.08
CA ARG A 240 3.90 13.10 2.33
C ARG A 240 4.37 14.23 1.44
N SER A 241 3.47 14.77 0.63
CA SER A 241 3.74 16.04 -0.05
C SER A 241 3.86 17.15 1.00
N PRO A 242 4.85 18.07 0.86
CA PRO A 242 4.92 19.25 1.70
C PRO A 242 3.59 20.02 1.64
N GLY A 243 2.95 20.26 2.81
CA GLY A 243 1.68 20.97 2.89
C GLY A 243 0.41 20.10 2.95
N ALA A 244 0.51 18.79 2.78
CA ALA A 244 -0.59 17.89 3.11
C ALA A 244 -0.70 17.80 4.64
N GLY A 245 -1.73 18.42 5.21
CA GLY A 245 -2.04 18.30 6.63
C GLY A 245 -2.21 16.84 7.07
N ASN A 246 -2.32 16.60 8.37
CA ASN A 246 -2.45 15.26 8.99
C ASN A 246 -3.69 14.44 8.56
N ALA A 247 -4.40 14.83 7.51
CA ALA A 247 -5.58 14.16 6.99
C ALA A 247 -5.30 12.82 6.25
N GLY A 248 -4.15 12.22 6.49
CA GLY A 248 -3.94 10.78 6.41
C GLY A 248 -3.88 10.14 5.02
N ARG A 249 -4.24 10.79 3.92
CA ARG A 249 -4.19 10.20 2.58
C ARG A 249 -3.01 10.75 1.80
N SER A 250 -2.11 9.88 1.39
CA SER A 250 -0.94 10.23 0.59
C SER A 250 -1.22 10.05 -0.89
N ALA A 251 -0.65 10.93 -1.68
CA ALA A 251 -0.74 10.84 -3.14
C ALA A 251 0.16 9.73 -3.72
N THR A 252 1.16 9.25 -2.97
CA THR A 252 2.10 8.23 -3.45
C THR A 252 2.49 7.29 -2.32
N GLY A 253 2.16 6.01 -2.50
CA GLY A 253 2.65 4.92 -1.69
C GLY A 253 4.02 4.46 -2.17
N ILE A 254 4.79 3.90 -1.26
CA ILE A 254 6.07 3.24 -1.55
C ILE A 254 6.02 1.85 -0.93
N GLY A 255 6.58 0.88 -1.64
CA GLY A 255 6.57 -0.50 -1.21
C GLY A 255 7.74 -1.32 -1.73
N VAL A 256 7.66 -2.60 -1.46
CA VAL A 256 8.65 -3.61 -1.86
C VAL A 256 8.11 -4.41 -3.02
N ALA A 257 8.84 -4.44 -4.13
CA ALA A 257 8.49 -5.26 -5.30
C ALA A 257 8.75 -6.76 -5.03
N ALA A 258 7.96 -7.63 -5.67
CA ALA A 258 8.04 -9.08 -5.47
C ALA A 258 9.43 -9.68 -5.72
N GLY A 259 10.23 -9.10 -6.61
CA GLY A 259 11.60 -9.55 -6.86
C GLY A 259 12.51 -9.54 -5.63
N SER A 260 12.22 -8.68 -4.63
CA SER A 260 13.03 -8.59 -3.41
C SER A 260 12.84 -9.78 -2.46
N PHE A 261 11.67 -10.40 -2.45
CA PHE A 261 11.34 -11.47 -1.51
C PHE A 261 11.02 -12.83 -2.17
N ALA A 262 10.88 -12.87 -3.50
CA ALA A 262 10.46 -14.09 -4.20
C ALA A 262 11.37 -15.30 -3.93
N ALA A 263 12.69 -15.14 -4.00
CA ALA A 263 13.63 -16.22 -3.71
C ALA A 263 13.48 -16.76 -2.28
N ALA A 264 13.27 -15.85 -1.30
CA ALA A 264 13.05 -16.24 0.08
C ALA A 264 11.71 -16.95 0.28
N LEU A 265 10.65 -16.57 -0.45
CA LEU A 265 9.38 -17.27 -0.46
C LEU A 265 9.51 -18.68 -1.06
N ASP A 266 10.17 -18.80 -2.21
CA ASP A 266 10.40 -20.09 -2.87
C ASP A 266 11.12 -21.09 -1.95
N GLU A 267 12.09 -20.62 -1.17
CA GLU A 267 12.80 -21.45 -0.20
C GLU A 267 11.88 -21.86 0.96
N THR A 268 11.08 -20.92 1.48
CA THR A 268 10.27 -21.15 2.69
C THR A 268 9.00 -21.97 2.41
N VAL A 269 8.39 -21.82 1.23
CA VAL A 269 7.19 -22.58 0.84
C VAL A 269 7.50 -24.03 0.51
N ARG A 270 8.74 -24.34 0.11
CA ARG A 270 9.19 -25.72 -0.17
C ARG A 270 9.55 -26.54 1.07
N GLN A 271 9.68 -25.90 2.24
CA GLN A 271 9.93 -26.55 3.53
C GLN A 271 8.62 -26.91 4.24
#